data_092586de7388211dea839d6dffca96ba
#
_entry.id   092586de7388211dea839d6dffca96ba
#
_cell.length_a   1.000
_cell.length_b   1.000
_cell.length_c   1.000
_cell.angle_alpha   90.00
_cell.angle_beta   90.00
_cell.angle_gamma   90.00
#
_symmetry.space_group_name_H-M   'P 1'
#
loop_
_entity.id
_entity.type
_entity.pdbx_description
1 polymer ?
#
loop_
_entity_poly.entity_id
_entity_poly.type
_entity_poly.pdbx_seq_one_letter_code
_entity_poly.pdbx_strand_id
1 'polypeptide(L)'
;GTANDYDIAVRQFQQQILPGGIWNTLNGRADAFPPTTVWSYGPAADPVPDSTALGGGAGIAPAPNSQFNYPAYTVEATNGDDDMSGSTITVDWINDLVDANGNYLPHLLPIDRSLHWANPEQLTCEGGTNTRDCRPAASNGAILQQPYTGPVPIVTHVHGAHVGPESDGYPEAWWLPAANNIPAGYATEGTLVNQYGTPTNNAPGVGSFTYQNDQPST
;
A
#
# COMPACT_ATOMS: atom_id res chain seq x y z
N GLY A 1 7.99 24.03 12.62
CA GLY A 1 7.48 22.78 12.16
C GLY A 1 7.06 21.93 13.34
N THR A 2 5.84 21.56 13.42
CA THR A 2 5.31 20.65 14.42
C THR A 2 5.79 19.25 14.04
N ALA A 3 6.40 18.56 14.99
CA ALA A 3 7.11 17.30 14.81
C ALA A 3 6.21 16.05 14.56
N ASN A 4 5.06 16.22 13.90
CA ASN A 4 4.04 15.19 13.81
C ASN A 4 3.61 14.84 12.39
N ASP A 5 4.41 15.19 11.38
CA ASP A 5 4.13 14.85 9.99
C ASP A 5 5.08 13.75 9.51
N TYR A 6 4.52 12.73 8.88
CA TYR A 6 5.27 11.58 8.41
C TYR A 6 4.99 11.34 6.92
N ASP A 7 6.05 11.11 6.16
CA ASP A 7 5.97 10.58 4.80
C ASP A 7 6.29 9.08 4.84
N ILE A 8 5.27 8.27 4.59
CA ILE A 8 5.38 6.80 4.63
C ILE A 8 5.10 6.23 3.25
N ALA A 9 6.05 5.50 2.69
CA ALA A 9 5.90 4.87 1.39
C ALA A 9 5.59 3.37 1.53
N VAL A 10 4.69 2.88 0.66
CA VAL A 10 4.44 1.45 0.45
C VAL A 10 5.29 0.99 -0.73
N ARG A 11 6.17 0.01 -0.50
CA ARG A 11 7.12 -0.48 -1.51
C ARG A 11 7.17 -1.99 -1.59
N GLN A 12 7.59 -2.49 -2.75
CA GLN A 12 7.91 -3.89 -2.97
C GLN A 12 9.40 -4.14 -2.79
N PHE A 13 9.73 -5.17 -2.04
CA PHE A 13 11.12 -5.64 -1.91
C PHE A 13 11.15 -7.14 -1.62
N GLN A 14 12.34 -7.70 -1.58
CA GLN A 14 12.52 -9.10 -1.20
C GLN A 14 13.11 -9.19 0.20
N GLN A 15 12.55 -10.10 1.01
CA GLN A 15 13.01 -10.35 2.36
C GLN A 15 13.11 -11.85 2.63
N GLN A 16 14.11 -12.26 3.34
CA GLN A 16 14.23 -13.63 3.83
C GLN A 16 13.26 -13.83 5.01
N ILE A 17 12.13 -14.46 4.77
CA ILE A 17 11.12 -14.76 5.78
C ILE A 17 11.37 -16.14 6.40
N LEU A 18 11.61 -17.13 5.56
CA LEU A 18 11.84 -18.49 6.00
C LEU A 18 13.32 -18.69 6.36
N PRO A 19 13.64 -19.43 7.43
CA PRO A 19 15.03 -19.65 7.84
C PRO A 19 15.82 -20.35 6.73
N GLY A 20 16.84 -19.71 6.24
CA GLY A 20 17.86 -20.37 5.43
C GLY A 20 18.66 -21.35 6.31
N GLY A 21 19.17 -22.42 5.76
CA GLY A 21 20.07 -23.35 6.45
C GLY A 21 19.44 -24.31 7.45
N ILE A 22 18.64 -23.85 8.41
CA ILE A 22 17.98 -24.71 9.40
C ILE A 22 17.05 -25.73 8.74
N TRP A 23 16.27 -25.32 7.76
CA TRP A 23 15.40 -26.22 7.00
C TRP A 23 16.16 -27.25 6.19
N ASN A 24 17.33 -26.91 5.69
CA ASN A 24 18.19 -27.86 5.00
C ASN A 24 18.64 -28.97 5.94
N THR A 25 18.94 -28.64 7.19
CA THR A 25 19.32 -29.61 8.21
C THR A 25 18.15 -30.47 8.67
N LEU A 26 16.98 -29.88 8.88
CA LEU A 26 15.79 -30.57 9.40
C LEU A 26 15.09 -31.46 8.36
N ASN A 27 15.07 -31.03 7.10
CA ASN A 27 14.35 -31.71 6.03
C ASN A 27 15.23 -32.39 5.00
N GLY A 28 16.56 -32.40 5.19
CA GLY A 28 17.51 -32.99 4.26
C GLY A 28 17.54 -32.31 2.89
N ARG A 29 17.06 -31.07 2.77
CA ARG A 29 17.09 -30.29 1.53
C ARG A 29 18.47 -29.68 1.33
N ALA A 30 18.92 -29.69 0.09
CA ALA A 30 20.20 -29.07 -0.30
C ALA A 30 20.02 -27.61 -0.77
N ASP A 31 18.78 -27.15 -0.95
CA ASP A 31 18.44 -25.83 -1.43
C ASP A 31 18.04 -24.89 -0.27
N ALA A 32 18.47 -23.65 -0.32
CA ALA A 32 17.97 -22.60 0.57
C ALA A 32 16.58 -22.14 0.10
N PHE A 33 15.72 -21.75 1.06
CA PHE A 33 14.49 -21.06 0.66
C PHE A 33 14.84 -19.72 0.02
N PRO A 34 14.23 -19.40 -1.14
CA PRO A 34 14.44 -18.11 -1.77
C PRO A 34 13.82 -17.00 -0.89
N PRO A 35 14.30 -15.76 -1.02
CA PRO A 35 13.63 -14.63 -0.40
C PRO A 35 12.21 -14.48 -0.94
N THR A 36 11.34 -13.97 -0.10
CA THR A 36 9.93 -13.71 -0.42
C THR A 36 9.78 -12.29 -0.90
N THR A 37 9.08 -12.09 -2.01
CA THR A 37 8.65 -10.75 -2.41
C THR A 37 7.52 -10.31 -1.48
N VAL A 38 7.70 -9.15 -0.86
CA VAL A 38 6.76 -8.57 0.10
C VAL A 38 6.41 -7.14 -0.29
N TRP A 39 5.22 -6.72 0.13
CA TRP A 39 4.85 -5.32 0.20
C TRP A 39 4.82 -4.91 1.65
N SER A 40 5.47 -3.81 1.94
CA SER A 40 5.48 -3.24 3.28
C SER A 40 5.69 -1.74 3.21
N TYR A 41 5.55 -1.08 4.34
CA TYR A 41 5.72 0.36 4.42
C TYR A 41 6.90 0.75 5.31
N GLY A 42 7.45 1.91 5.02
CA GLY A 42 8.58 2.50 5.73
C GLY A 42 8.70 3.99 5.44
N PRO A 43 9.64 4.70 6.11
CA PRO A 43 9.88 6.11 5.83
C PRO A 43 10.20 6.32 4.34
N ALA A 44 9.54 7.30 3.72
CA ALA A 44 9.70 7.54 2.29
C ALA A 44 11.13 7.94 1.91
N ALA A 45 11.86 8.55 2.82
CA ALA A 45 13.25 8.94 2.64
C ALA A 45 14.25 7.77 2.70
N ASP A 46 13.85 6.62 3.24
CA ASP A 46 14.73 5.47 3.37
C ASP A 46 14.95 4.77 2.03
N PRO A 47 16.13 4.20 1.80
CA PRO A 47 16.37 3.40 0.61
C PRO A 47 15.56 2.11 0.64
N VAL A 48 15.09 1.65 -0.51
CA VAL A 48 14.49 0.31 -0.64
C VAL A 48 15.58 -0.73 -0.42
N PRO A 49 15.30 -1.82 0.33
CA PRO A 49 16.21 -2.95 0.41
C PRO A 49 16.53 -3.48 -0.99
N ASP A 50 17.80 -3.37 -1.39
CA ASP A 50 18.24 -3.87 -2.70
C ASP A 50 18.46 -5.39 -2.65
N SER A 51 17.55 -6.11 -3.27
CA SER A 51 17.63 -7.56 -3.41
C SER A 51 18.77 -8.03 -4.32
N THR A 52 19.29 -7.14 -5.18
CA THR A 52 20.33 -7.50 -6.15
C THR A 52 21.74 -7.48 -5.55
N ALA A 53 21.94 -6.78 -4.43
CA ALA A 53 23.24 -6.69 -3.76
C ALA A 53 23.66 -8.00 -3.06
N LEU A 54 22.75 -8.95 -2.93
CA LEU A 54 23.00 -10.23 -2.28
C LEU A 54 23.10 -11.34 -3.33
N GLY A 55 24.28 -11.48 -3.88
CA GLY A 55 24.62 -12.61 -4.75
C GLY A 55 24.25 -13.94 -4.09
N GLY A 56 23.18 -14.52 -4.56
CA GLY A 56 22.64 -15.85 -4.35
C GLY A 56 23.03 -16.59 -3.08
N GLY A 57 22.13 -16.71 -2.13
CA GLY A 57 22.16 -17.78 -1.16
C GLY A 57 22.30 -17.44 0.33
N ALA A 58 22.56 -16.22 0.71
CA ALA A 58 22.46 -15.77 2.10
C ALA A 58 21.33 -14.78 2.23
N GLY A 59 20.55 -14.87 3.29
CA GLY A 59 19.36 -14.03 3.50
C GLY A 59 19.60 -12.56 3.18
N ILE A 60 18.59 -11.95 2.55
CA ILE A 60 18.66 -10.53 2.17
C ILE A 60 18.65 -9.72 3.47
N ALA A 61 19.75 -9.04 3.74
CA ALA A 61 19.78 -8.05 4.80
C ALA A 61 19.01 -6.81 4.34
N PRO A 62 18.31 -6.11 5.26
CA PRO A 62 17.78 -4.79 4.96
C PRO A 62 18.88 -3.91 4.37
N ALA A 63 18.54 -3.00 3.46
CA ALA A 63 19.50 -2.02 2.99
C ALA A 63 20.12 -1.29 4.19
N PRO A 64 21.42 -1.03 4.20
CA PRO A 64 22.01 -0.25 5.28
C PRO A 64 21.22 1.04 5.49
N ASN A 65 20.83 1.29 6.73
CA ASN A 65 20.01 2.45 7.13
C ASN A 65 18.57 2.47 6.62
N SER A 66 18.00 1.35 6.16
CA SER A 66 16.58 1.24 5.84
C SER A 66 15.79 0.69 7.01
N GLN A 67 14.61 1.25 7.24
CA GLN A 67 13.61 0.70 8.17
C GLN A 67 12.54 -0.14 7.45
N PHE A 68 12.64 -0.32 6.14
CA PHE A 68 11.74 -1.23 5.42
C PHE A 68 11.95 -2.67 5.88
N ASN A 69 10.89 -3.27 6.39
CA ASN A 69 10.87 -4.64 6.89
C ASN A 69 9.45 -5.22 6.79
N TYR A 70 9.33 -6.54 6.79
CA TYR A 70 8.05 -7.22 6.92
C TYR A 70 8.09 -8.18 8.13
N PRO A 71 7.18 -8.07 9.10
CA PRO A 71 6.17 -7.00 9.23
C PRO A 71 6.80 -5.61 9.32
N ALA A 72 6.02 -4.58 8.95
CA ALA A 72 6.48 -3.20 9.01
C ALA A 72 6.80 -2.75 10.44
N TYR A 73 7.52 -1.64 10.57
CA TYR A 73 7.83 -1.06 11.87
C TYR A 73 6.56 -0.52 12.56
N THR A 74 6.65 -0.39 13.87
CA THR A 74 5.59 0.21 14.68
C THR A 74 5.74 1.73 14.70
N VAL A 75 4.65 2.43 14.49
CA VAL A 75 4.57 3.88 14.70
C VAL A 75 4.01 4.12 16.11
N GLU A 76 4.75 4.84 16.93
CA GLU A 76 4.30 5.23 18.26
C GLU A 76 3.78 6.67 18.22
N ALA A 77 2.60 6.89 18.79
CA ALA A 77 1.99 8.19 18.95
C ALA A 77 1.55 8.38 20.41
N THR A 78 1.64 9.59 20.90
CA THR A 78 1.16 9.92 22.23
C THR A 78 -0.35 10.16 22.17
N ASN A 79 -1.10 9.54 23.09
CA ASN A 79 -2.52 9.86 23.25
C ASN A 79 -2.66 11.33 23.65
N GLY A 80 -3.55 12.07 22.96
CA GLY A 80 -3.93 13.42 23.36
C GLY A 80 -4.67 13.41 24.69
N ASP A 81 -4.46 14.45 25.47
CA ASP A 81 -5.31 14.68 26.62
C ASP A 81 -6.77 14.89 26.19
N ASP A 82 -7.72 14.73 27.10
CA ASP A 82 -9.17 14.79 26.86
C ASP A 82 -9.66 16.07 26.13
N ASP A 83 -8.80 17.05 25.94
CA ASP A 83 -9.10 18.30 25.22
C ASP A 83 -8.75 18.24 23.71
N MET A 84 -8.34 17.08 23.21
CA MET A 84 -7.95 16.85 21.81
C MET A 84 -6.82 17.74 21.28
N SER A 85 -6.06 18.38 22.14
CA SER A 85 -5.09 19.40 21.74
C SER A 85 -3.68 18.88 21.50
N GLY A 86 -3.39 17.60 21.72
CA GLY A 86 -2.01 17.20 21.97
C GLY A 86 -1.31 16.29 20.97
N SER A 87 -1.99 15.44 20.22
CA SER A 87 -1.30 14.37 19.52
C SER A 87 -1.79 14.04 18.11
N THR A 88 -2.46 14.98 17.48
CA THR A 88 -2.81 14.84 16.07
C THR A 88 -1.56 14.67 15.23
N ILE A 89 -1.48 13.61 14.47
CA ILE A 89 -0.44 13.37 13.48
C ILE A 89 -1.02 13.37 12.08
N THR A 90 -0.28 13.87 11.11
CA THR A 90 -0.59 13.76 9.69
C THR A 90 0.40 12.81 9.05
N VAL A 91 -0.11 11.89 8.22
CA VAL A 91 0.70 10.93 7.48
C VAL A 91 0.37 11.04 6.01
N ASP A 92 1.37 11.36 5.21
CA ASP A 92 1.31 11.23 3.76
C ASP A 92 1.69 9.79 3.37
N TRP A 93 0.68 9.02 2.98
CA TRP A 93 0.84 7.65 2.51
C TRP A 93 1.13 7.64 1.02
N ILE A 94 2.32 7.23 0.65
CA ILE A 94 2.80 7.22 -0.73
C ILE A 94 2.68 5.81 -1.30
N ASN A 95 1.89 5.66 -2.37
CA ASN A 95 1.90 4.44 -3.17
C ASN A 95 3.12 4.45 -4.08
N ASP A 96 4.19 3.84 -3.61
CA ASP A 96 5.48 3.76 -4.31
C ASP A 96 5.75 2.34 -4.84
N LEU A 97 4.67 1.67 -5.32
CA LEU A 97 4.75 0.37 -5.98
C LEU A 97 5.16 0.56 -7.44
N VAL A 98 6.38 1.04 -7.62
CA VAL A 98 7.01 1.30 -8.92
C VAL A 98 8.38 0.64 -9.03
N ASP A 99 8.82 0.40 -10.26
CA ASP A 99 10.17 -0.08 -10.55
C ASP A 99 11.20 1.08 -10.56
N ALA A 100 12.47 0.77 -10.77
CA ALA A 100 13.56 1.76 -10.84
C ALA A 100 13.42 2.77 -12.00
N ASN A 101 12.55 2.50 -12.98
CA ASN A 101 12.25 3.40 -14.08
C ASN A 101 10.99 4.25 -13.82
N GLY A 102 10.37 4.09 -12.64
CA GLY A 102 9.11 4.74 -12.29
C GLY A 102 7.89 4.15 -12.98
N ASN A 103 7.95 2.91 -13.47
CA ASN A 103 6.80 2.20 -14.00
C ASN A 103 6.10 1.44 -12.87
N TYR A 104 4.76 1.33 -12.94
CA TYR A 104 4.02 0.59 -11.94
C TYR A 104 4.41 -0.88 -11.88
N LEU A 105 4.35 -1.46 -10.69
CA LEU A 105 4.45 -2.89 -10.45
C LEU A 105 3.05 -3.51 -10.48
N PRO A 106 2.86 -4.67 -11.12
CA PRO A 106 1.58 -5.37 -11.10
C PRO A 106 1.35 -6.05 -9.75
N HIS A 107 0.10 -6.49 -9.51
CA HIS A 107 -0.19 -7.35 -8.37
C HIS A 107 0.68 -8.61 -8.36
N LEU A 108 1.11 -9.02 -7.16
CA LEU A 108 1.93 -10.22 -6.97
C LEU A 108 1.16 -11.51 -7.25
N LEU A 109 -0.16 -11.49 -7.04
CA LEU A 109 -1.06 -12.62 -7.26
C LEU A 109 -2.21 -12.22 -8.18
N PRO A 110 -2.84 -13.18 -8.88
CA PRO A 110 -4.02 -12.91 -9.67
C PRO A 110 -5.15 -12.32 -8.85
N ILE A 111 -5.83 -11.32 -9.38
CA ILE A 111 -6.98 -10.65 -8.77
C ILE A 111 -8.25 -11.09 -9.47
N ASP A 112 -9.26 -11.51 -8.70
CA ASP A 112 -10.60 -11.80 -9.19
C ASP A 112 -11.37 -10.52 -9.46
N ARG A 113 -11.58 -10.20 -10.72
CA ARG A 113 -12.29 -9.00 -11.16
C ARG A 113 -13.81 -9.07 -10.98
N SER A 114 -14.36 -10.22 -10.60
CA SER A 114 -15.81 -10.39 -10.45
C SER A 114 -16.34 -9.84 -9.10
N LEU A 115 -15.45 -9.50 -8.18
CA LEU A 115 -15.77 -8.95 -6.88
C LEU A 115 -15.81 -7.41 -6.92
N HIS A 116 -16.50 -6.80 -5.95
CA HIS A 116 -16.40 -5.36 -5.72
C HIS A 116 -14.97 -5.01 -5.27
N TRP A 117 -14.34 -4.08 -5.98
CA TRP A 117 -12.96 -3.66 -5.73
C TRP A 117 -12.68 -2.31 -6.41
N ALA A 118 -11.52 -1.73 -6.18
CA ALA A 118 -11.06 -0.61 -6.99
C ALA A 118 -11.08 -1.00 -8.48
N ASN A 119 -11.63 -0.14 -9.31
CA ASN A 119 -11.80 -0.38 -10.74
C ASN A 119 -11.03 0.66 -11.59
N PRO A 120 -9.69 0.63 -11.55
CA PRO A 120 -8.89 1.61 -12.30
C PRO A 120 -9.14 1.57 -13.80
N GLU A 121 -9.44 0.41 -14.38
CA GLU A 121 -9.76 0.24 -15.81
C GLU A 121 -11.11 0.84 -16.20
N GLN A 122 -11.90 1.29 -15.26
CA GLN A 122 -13.24 1.83 -15.47
C GLN A 122 -14.17 0.89 -16.25
N LEU A 123 -14.09 -0.41 -15.95
CA LEU A 123 -15.00 -1.41 -16.50
C LEU A 123 -16.45 -1.04 -16.16
N THR A 124 -17.37 -1.41 -17.05
CA THR A 124 -18.80 -1.19 -16.80
C THR A 124 -19.24 -1.84 -15.49
N CYS A 125 -19.91 -1.10 -14.64
CA CYS A 125 -20.38 -1.56 -13.34
C CYS A 125 -21.76 -2.23 -13.41
N GLU A 126 -22.00 -3.18 -12.53
CA GLU A 126 -23.31 -3.80 -12.35
C GLU A 126 -24.28 -2.79 -11.72
N GLY A 127 -25.29 -2.35 -12.49
CA GLY A 127 -26.36 -1.47 -11.99
C GLY A 127 -25.93 -0.04 -11.61
N GLY A 128 -24.68 0.36 -11.90
CA GLY A 128 -24.13 1.60 -11.42
C GLY A 128 -23.81 2.63 -12.51
N THR A 129 -23.75 3.89 -12.09
CA THR A 129 -23.24 5.00 -12.90
C THR A 129 -21.76 5.33 -12.59
N ASN A 130 -21.26 4.81 -11.49
CA ASN A 130 -19.88 4.95 -11.06
C ASN A 130 -19.03 3.85 -11.73
N THR A 131 -17.90 4.23 -12.30
CA THR A 131 -16.96 3.31 -12.95
C THR A 131 -15.64 3.15 -12.19
N ARG A 132 -15.49 3.77 -11.02
CA ARG A 132 -14.24 3.73 -10.26
C ARG A 132 -14.24 2.68 -9.15
N ASP A 133 -15.40 2.51 -8.48
CA ASP A 133 -15.53 1.64 -7.31
C ASP A 133 -16.81 0.84 -7.48
N CYS A 134 -16.70 -0.37 -8.00
CA CYS A 134 -17.90 -1.13 -8.29
C CYS A 134 -17.61 -2.60 -8.56
N ARG A 135 -18.64 -3.40 -8.45
CA ARG A 135 -18.64 -4.74 -9.02
C ARG A 135 -18.75 -4.65 -10.53
N PRO A 136 -17.78 -5.13 -11.30
CA PRO A 136 -17.88 -5.11 -12.75
C PRO A 136 -19.04 -5.95 -13.27
N ALA A 137 -19.79 -5.41 -14.22
CA ALA A 137 -20.93 -6.10 -14.80
C ALA A 137 -20.51 -7.28 -15.71
N ALA A 138 -21.34 -8.31 -15.77
CA ALA A 138 -21.11 -9.47 -16.63
C ALA A 138 -20.97 -9.11 -18.12
N SER A 139 -21.48 -7.93 -18.54
CA SER A 139 -21.32 -7.41 -19.91
C SER A 139 -19.87 -7.12 -20.30
N ASN A 140 -18.94 -7.04 -19.33
CA ASN A 140 -17.50 -6.95 -19.65
C ASN A 140 -16.93 -8.26 -20.24
N GLY A 141 -17.70 -9.33 -20.21
CA GLY A 141 -17.38 -10.57 -20.94
C GLY A 141 -16.07 -11.23 -20.51
N ALA A 142 -15.26 -11.61 -21.50
CA ALA A 142 -14.03 -12.37 -21.26
C ALA A 142 -12.97 -11.60 -20.46
N ILE A 143 -13.04 -10.28 -20.38
CA ILE A 143 -12.05 -9.50 -19.60
C ILE A 143 -12.12 -9.83 -18.11
N LEU A 144 -13.30 -10.19 -17.58
CA LEU A 144 -13.46 -10.58 -16.18
C LEU A 144 -12.77 -11.92 -15.84
N GLN A 145 -12.46 -12.72 -16.86
CA GLN A 145 -11.78 -14.01 -16.70
C GLN A 145 -10.26 -13.89 -16.76
N GLN A 146 -9.75 -12.69 -17.06
CA GLN A 146 -8.32 -12.42 -17.08
C GLN A 146 -7.89 -11.82 -15.75
N PRO A 147 -6.73 -12.18 -15.19
CA PRO A 147 -6.22 -11.53 -14.02
C PRO A 147 -5.96 -10.03 -14.30
N TYR A 148 -6.18 -9.21 -13.30
CA TYR A 148 -5.77 -7.81 -13.36
C TYR A 148 -4.24 -7.71 -13.30
N THR A 149 -3.64 -7.00 -14.23
CA THR A 149 -2.20 -6.82 -14.36
C THR A 149 -1.77 -5.34 -14.36
N GLY A 150 -2.71 -4.46 -14.06
CA GLY A 150 -2.48 -3.02 -13.99
C GLY A 150 -1.77 -2.57 -12.70
N PRO A 151 -1.65 -1.25 -12.50
CA PRO A 151 -1.08 -0.67 -11.30
C PRO A 151 -1.90 -1.04 -10.05
N VAL A 152 -1.23 -1.18 -8.92
CA VAL A 152 -1.84 -1.61 -7.66
C VAL A 152 -2.51 -0.43 -6.97
N PRO A 153 -3.84 -0.41 -6.81
CA PRO A 153 -4.50 0.56 -5.95
C PRO A 153 -4.23 0.22 -4.48
N ILE A 154 -3.95 1.23 -3.69
CA ILE A 154 -3.88 1.08 -2.23
C ILE A 154 -4.88 1.99 -1.56
N VAL A 155 -5.27 1.61 -0.35
CA VAL A 155 -5.95 2.44 0.64
C VAL A 155 -5.38 2.09 1.99
N THR A 156 -5.13 3.07 2.83
CA THR A 156 -4.63 2.85 4.18
C THR A 156 -5.77 2.97 5.19
N HIS A 157 -5.73 2.15 6.23
CA HIS A 157 -6.73 2.13 7.28
C HIS A 157 -6.08 1.80 8.63
N VAL A 158 -6.30 2.63 9.63
CA VAL A 158 -5.93 2.31 11.01
C VAL A 158 -7.10 1.62 11.68
N HIS A 159 -6.97 0.31 11.90
CA HIS A 159 -8.05 -0.50 12.44
C HIS A 159 -8.44 -0.08 13.86
N GLY A 160 -9.71 0.31 14.01
CA GLY A 160 -10.23 0.77 15.29
C GLY A 160 -9.83 2.20 15.69
N ALA A 161 -9.30 3.00 14.77
CA ALA A 161 -8.98 4.39 15.07
C ALA A 161 -10.25 5.23 15.26
N HIS A 162 -10.18 6.21 16.16
CA HIS A 162 -11.16 7.29 16.24
C HIS A 162 -10.66 8.45 15.36
N VAL A 163 -11.19 8.52 14.16
CA VAL A 163 -10.79 9.47 13.12
C VAL A 163 -12.01 10.01 12.38
N GLY A 164 -11.85 11.15 11.72
CA GLY A 164 -12.85 11.64 10.79
C GLY A 164 -12.98 10.74 9.54
N PRO A 165 -14.10 10.85 8.80
CA PRO A 165 -14.36 10.04 7.62
C PRO A 165 -13.30 10.20 6.52
N GLU A 166 -12.62 11.34 6.48
CA GLU A 166 -11.52 11.61 5.54
C GLU A 166 -10.29 10.71 5.77
N SER A 167 -10.11 10.24 6.99
CA SER A 167 -8.94 9.44 7.40
C SER A 167 -9.30 8.01 7.81
N ASP A 168 -10.52 7.57 7.56
CA ASP A 168 -10.98 6.24 7.95
C ASP A 168 -10.53 5.12 6.98
N GLY A 169 -10.12 5.47 5.77
CA GLY A 169 -9.65 4.48 4.80
C GLY A 169 -10.78 3.66 4.18
N TYR A 170 -11.81 4.33 3.68
CA TYR A 170 -12.89 3.67 2.93
C TYR A 170 -12.33 2.96 1.70
N PRO A 171 -12.85 1.78 1.34
CA PRO A 171 -12.41 1.03 0.15
C PRO A 171 -12.49 1.84 -1.15
N GLU A 172 -13.40 2.80 -1.23
CA GLU A 172 -13.58 3.70 -2.37
C GLU A 172 -12.63 4.92 -2.35
N ALA A 173 -11.78 5.03 -1.34
CA ALA A 173 -10.76 6.08 -1.23
C ALA A 173 -9.37 5.57 -1.63
N TRP A 174 -9.30 4.69 -2.61
CA TRP A 174 -8.05 4.13 -3.13
C TRP A 174 -7.34 5.10 -4.08
N TRP A 175 -6.02 4.94 -4.20
CA TRP A 175 -5.21 5.65 -5.21
C TRP A 175 -4.11 4.76 -5.79
N LEU A 176 -3.76 5.05 -7.05
CA LEU A 176 -2.70 4.37 -7.78
C LEU A 176 -1.33 5.01 -7.49
N PRO A 177 -0.22 4.32 -7.80
CA PRO A 177 1.10 4.94 -7.76
C PRO A 177 1.23 6.06 -8.82
N ALA A 178 2.09 7.04 -8.56
CA ALA A 178 2.48 8.05 -9.55
C ALA A 178 3.46 7.43 -10.57
N ALA A 179 2.97 6.56 -11.43
CA ALA A 179 3.82 5.82 -12.37
C ALA A 179 3.79 6.42 -13.79
N ASN A 180 4.92 6.27 -14.51
CA ASN A 180 5.10 6.82 -15.85
C ASN A 180 4.24 6.14 -16.92
N ASN A 181 3.84 4.90 -16.68
CA ASN A 181 3.18 4.02 -17.65
C ASN A 181 1.73 3.69 -17.29
N ILE A 182 1.05 4.53 -16.49
CA ILE A 182 -0.39 4.35 -16.25
C ILE A 182 -1.13 4.41 -17.58
N PRO A 183 -1.92 3.38 -17.94
CA PRO A 183 -2.60 3.36 -19.23
C PRO A 183 -3.60 4.52 -19.36
N ALA A 184 -3.67 5.09 -20.54
CA ALA A 184 -4.63 6.15 -20.83
C ALA A 184 -6.06 5.68 -20.57
N GLY A 185 -6.86 6.49 -19.92
CA GLY A 185 -8.24 6.17 -19.57
C GLY A 185 -8.41 5.44 -18.23
N TYR A 186 -7.33 5.10 -17.53
CA TYR A 186 -7.44 4.61 -16.16
C TYR A 186 -7.87 5.71 -15.21
N ALA A 187 -8.72 5.38 -14.24
CA ALA A 187 -8.89 6.21 -13.05
C ALA A 187 -7.66 6.03 -12.15
N THR A 188 -7.16 7.12 -11.59
CA THR A 188 -6.00 7.10 -10.70
C THR A 188 -6.38 7.11 -9.23
N GLU A 189 -7.66 7.32 -8.95
CA GLU A 189 -8.21 7.38 -7.59
C GLU A 189 -9.68 6.98 -7.57
N GLY A 190 -10.14 6.50 -6.41
CA GLY A 190 -11.52 6.15 -6.15
C GLY A 190 -12.42 7.37 -5.96
N THR A 191 -13.73 7.13 -5.84
CA THR A 191 -14.74 8.20 -5.76
C THR A 191 -14.73 8.94 -4.43
N LEU A 192 -14.24 8.32 -3.36
CA LEU A 192 -14.22 8.96 -2.04
C LEU A 192 -12.91 9.69 -1.74
N VAL A 193 -11.89 9.57 -2.58
CA VAL A 193 -10.72 10.44 -2.48
C VAL A 193 -11.19 11.89 -2.61
N ASN A 194 -10.76 12.75 -1.71
CA ASN A 194 -11.15 14.16 -1.62
C ASN A 194 -12.64 14.45 -1.32
N GLN A 195 -13.50 13.45 -1.12
CA GLN A 195 -14.92 13.71 -0.88
C GLN A 195 -15.17 14.35 0.49
N TYR A 196 -14.34 14.07 1.48
CA TYR A 196 -14.49 14.55 2.85
C TYR A 196 -13.49 15.65 3.23
N GLY A 197 -12.84 16.26 2.26
CA GLY A 197 -12.02 17.45 2.49
C GLY A 197 -10.52 17.19 2.69
N THR A 198 -10.06 16.00 2.37
CA THR A 198 -8.63 15.69 2.33
C THR A 198 -8.25 15.08 0.99
N PRO A 199 -7.01 15.09 0.64
CA PRO A 199 -5.80 15.35 1.38
C PRO A 199 -5.27 16.78 1.17
N THR A 200 -4.53 17.28 2.12
CA THR A 200 -3.80 18.55 1.99
C THR A 200 -2.70 18.48 0.94
N ASN A 201 -2.32 17.27 0.54
CA ASN A 201 -1.35 17.03 -0.52
C ASN A 201 -2.02 16.28 -1.67
N ASN A 202 -2.40 17.02 -2.72
CA ASN A 202 -3.00 16.46 -3.94
C ASN A 202 -1.95 15.92 -4.94
N ALA A 203 -0.77 15.53 -4.47
CA ALA A 203 0.22 14.93 -5.35
C ALA A 203 -0.26 13.56 -5.85
N PRO A 204 -0.06 13.22 -7.13
CA PRO A 204 -0.36 11.89 -7.63
C PRO A 204 0.34 10.80 -6.80
N GLY A 205 -0.37 9.74 -6.48
CA GLY A 205 0.19 8.63 -5.70
C GLY A 205 0.23 8.85 -4.19
N VAL A 206 -0.33 9.93 -3.67
CA VAL A 206 -0.29 10.28 -2.24
C VAL A 206 -1.69 10.41 -1.67
N GLY A 207 -1.91 9.81 -0.49
CA GLY A 207 -3.09 10.03 0.33
C GLY A 207 -2.68 10.55 1.70
N SER A 208 -3.19 11.73 2.10
CA SER A 208 -2.86 12.36 3.39
C SER A 208 -3.94 12.07 4.41
N PHE A 209 -3.59 11.50 5.53
CA PHE A 209 -4.49 11.12 6.60
C PHE A 209 -4.10 11.81 7.90
N THR A 210 -5.10 12.20 8.67
CA THR A 210 -4.92 12.84 9.98
C THR A 210 -5.49 11.94 11.06
N TYR A 211 -4.67 11.61 12.05
CA TYR A 211 -5.03 10.76 13.17
C TYR A 211 -4.97 11.57 14.46
N GLN A 212 -6.10 11.64 15.16
CA GLN A 212 -6.24 12.42 16.38
C GLN A 212 -5.58 11.74 17.59
N ASN A 213 -5.50 10.42 17.60
CA ASN A 213 -4.92 9.61 18.68
C ASN A 213 -5.53 9.91 20.06
N ASP A 214 -6.83 10.16 20.11
CA ASP A 214 -7.58 10.53 21.31
C ASP A 214 -8.37 9.37 21.91
N GLN A 215 -8.09 8.14 21.47
CA GLN A 215 -8.77 6.96 21.98
C GLN A 215 -8.40 6.70 23.44
N PRO A 216 -9.38 6.40 24.29
CA PRO A 216 -9.09 5.96 25.64
C PRO A 216 -8.31 4.66 25.67
N SER A 217 -7.44 4.51 26.62
CA SER A 217 -6.78 3.22 26.86
C SER A 217 -7.82 2.16 27.23
N THR A 218 -7.85 1.06 26.51
CA THR A 218 -8.73 -0.09 26.74
C THR A 218 -7.99 -1.21 27.44
#